data_6ca56f0c72b8fbe9befdc9ca6d51947c
#
_entry.id   6ca56f0c72b8fbe9befdc9ca6d51947c
#
_cell.length_a   1.000
_cell.length_b   1.000
_cell.length_c   1.000
_cell.angle_alpha   90.00
_cell.angle_beta   90.00
_cell.angle_gamma   90.00
#
_symmetry.space_group_name_H-M   'P 1'
#
loop_
_entity.id
_entity.type
_entity.pdbx_description
1 polymer ?
#
loop_
_entity_poly.entity_id
_entity_poly.type
_entity_poly.pdbx_seq_one_letter_code
_entity_poly.pdbx_strand_id
1 'polypeptide(L)'
;MLAGILSASFLLTSPASSAFAGEPGRVLRLVHPGDDPPYCFRDETGQPAGVLVDYWKLWGHLAGLEVRLTLAEGGESLALVAAGKADAVAGIPFTPVQEDVFAFTRPLLDLGIGLFAATGQDGLSREQVETESLTVGLVRSDPSAAFLSATYPNLRQQYFPDLTVLAAAASLGRVRVVAGPVLSLRYLFATQPEGARFTLVRAFPGVQLRAAVKRGNVQLLAQLNAGMDAIRLDEVRKLEQKWAKPPWVAPGWGLALAGCAALLAAALWLLVRVRRVRSWAE
;
A
#
# COMPACT_ATOMS: atom_id res chain seq x y z
N MET A 1 -19.41 13.21 -69.68
CA MET A 1 -19.99 12.33 -68.66
C MET A 1 -18.88 11.98 -67.68
N LEU A 2 -18.79 12.68 -66.57
CA LEU A 2 -17.86 12.41 -65.50
C LEU A 2 -18.68 11.88 -64.31
N ALA A 3 -18.49 10.60 -63.95
CA ALA A 3 -19.11 9.99 -62.78
C ALA A 3 -18.21 10.21 -61.59
N GLY A 4 -18.68 11.03 -60.63
CA GLY A 4 -18.01 11.23 -59.33
C GLY A 4 -18.32 10.05 -58.40
N ILE A 5 -17.27 9.39 -57.90
CA ILE A 5 -17.34 8.36 -56.87
C ILE A 5 -17.26 9.08 -55.50
N LEU A 6 -18.37 9.13 -54.79
CA LEU A 6 -18.41 9.54 -53.40
C LEU A 6 -17.97 8.36 -52.53
N SER A 7 -16.75 8.44 -51.98
CA SER A 7 -16.27 7.50 -50.94
C SER A 7 -16.83 7.95 -49.57
N ALA A 8 -17.82 7.23 -49.07
CA ALA A 8 -18.32 7.38 -47.72
C ALA A 8 -17.36 6.67 -46.75
N SER A 9 -16.53 7.42 -46.03
CA SER A 9 -15.72 6.90 -44.93
C SER A 9 -16.62 6.64 -43.73
N PHE A 10 -16.95 5.38 -43.50
CA PHE A 10 -17.66 4.91 -42.30
C PHE A 10 -16.64 4.87 -41.16
N LEU A 11 -16.66 5.87 -40.31
CA LEU A 11 -15.93 5.84 -39.03
C LEU A 11 -16.60 4.80 -38.11
N LEU A 12 -16.00 3.61 -38.05
CA LEU A 12 -16.33 2.59 -37.04
C LEU A 12 -15.89 3.10 -35.67
N THR A 13 -16.80 3.78 -34.99
CA THR A 13 -16.64 4.05 -33.55
C THR A 13 -16.85 2.75 -32.80
N SER A 14 -15.75 2.19 -32.27
CA SER A 14 -15.79 0.99 -31.44
C SER A 14 -16.61 1.25 -30.16
N PRO A 15 -17.64 0.43 -29.85
CA PRO A 15 -18.47 0.62 -28.67
C PRO A 15 -17.87 0.10 -27.36
N ALA A 16 -16.57 -0.15 -27.31
CA ALA A 16 -15.93 -0.73 -26.11
C ALA A 16 -15.74 0.24 -24.93
N SER A 17 -16.03 1.53 -25.10
CA SER A 17 -15.77 2.55 -24.07
C SER A 17 -16.94 2.87 -23.13
N SER A 18 -18.16 2.40 -23.42
CA SER A 18 -19.36 2.85 -22.66
C SER A 18 -19.73 1.98 -21.45
N ALA A 19 -19.23 0.75 -21.36
CA ALA A 19 -19.58 -0.15 -20.25
C ALA A 19 -18.85 0.17 -18.94
N PHE A 20 -17.78 0.96 -19.03
CA PHE A 20 -16.92 1.32 -17.89
C PHE A 20 -17.25 2.71 -17.33
N ALA A 21 -17.69 3.67 -18.15
CA ALA A 21 -18.05 5.00 -17.70
C ALA A 21 -19.25 4.96 -16.76
N GLY A 22 -19.10 5.52 -15.56
CA GLY A 22 -20.19 5.65 -14.61
C GLY A 22 -21.17 6.76 -15.02
N GLU A 23 -22.35 6.79 -14.39
CA GLU A 23 -23.29 7.88 -14.56
C GLU A 23 -22.66 9.19 -14.05
N PRO A 24 -22.68 10.29 -14.82
CA PRO A 24 -22.13 11.57 -14.40
C PRO A 24 -22.76 12.04 -13.06
N GLY A 25 -21.90 12.41 -12.10
CA GLY A 25 -22.33 12.86 -10.77
C GLY A 25 -22.57 11.77 -9.74
N ARG A 26 -22.43 10.50 -10.09
CA ARG A 26 -22.48 9.39 -9.12
C ARG A 26 -21.15 9.33 -8.35
N VAL A 27 -21.28 9.23 -7.01
CA VAL A 27 -20.14 9.01 -6.10
C VAL A 27 -20.09 7.53 -5.75
N LEU A 28 -18.95 6.87 -5.99
CA LEU A 28 -18.70 5.51 -5.51
C LEU A 28 -18.26 5.58 -4.04
N ARG A 29 -19.08 5.04 -3.16
CA ARG A 29 -18.83 5.03 -1.71
C ARG A 29 -18.14 3.73 -1.33
N LEU A 30 -16.88 3.83 -0.99
CA LEU A 30 -16.07 2.70 -0.54
C LEU A 30 -15.86 2.75 0.97
N VAL A 31 -15.77 1.59 1.59
CA VAL A 31 -15.42 1.45 3.00
C VAL A 31 -14.29 0.44 3.17
N HIS A 32 -13.34 0.73 4.06
CA HIS A 32 -12.25 -0.20 4.41
C HIS A 32 -12.33 -0.57 5.90
N PRO A 33 -12.03 -1.82 6.30
CA PRO A 33 -12.04 -2.23 7.70
C PRO A 33 -10.81 -1.71 8.45
N GLY A 34 -10.97 -0.63 9.22
CA GLY A 34 -9.93 -0.15 10.14
C GLY A 34 -8.70 0.47 9.49
N ASP A 35 -7.67 0.65 10.32
CA ASP A 35 -6.37 1.18 9.93
C ASP A 35 -5.38 0.03 9.65
N ASP A 36 -4.95 -0.11 8.40
CA ASP A 36 -4.02 -1.14 7.93
C ASP A 36 -2.92 -0.52 7.06
N PRO A 37 -1.90 0.13 7.68
CA PRO A 37 -0.80 0.71 6.91
C PRO A 37 0.09 -0.39 6.30
N PRO A 38 0.55 -0.19 5.05
CA PRO A 38 0.34 0.96 4.18
C PRO A 38 -0.84 0.83 3.21
N TYR A 39 -1.76 -0.13 3.41
CA TYR A 39 -2.86 -0.38 2.47
C TYR A 39 -3.94 0.67 2.54
N CYS A 40 -4.50 0.89 3.72
CA CYS A 40 -5.49 1.93 3.96
C CYS A 40 -5.49 2.31 5.44
N PHE A 41 -5.20 3.56 5.75
CA PHE A 41 -5.07 4.06 7.12
C PHE A 41 -5.39 5.56 7.20
N ARG A 42 -5.48 6.11 8.42
CA ARG A 42 -5.62 7.55 8.63
C ARG A 42 -4.24 8.19 8.66
N ASP A 43 -4.06 9.23 7.83
CA ASP A 43 -2.85 10.07 7.91
C ASP A 43 -2.89 11.00 9.13
N GLU A 44 -1.85 11.83 9.29
CA GLU A 44 -1.73 12.79 10.39
C GLU A 44 -2.88 13.83 10.42
N THR A 45 -3.58 14.03 9.29
CA THR A 45 -4.75 14.91 9.18
C THR A 45 -6.08 14.18 9.44
N GLY A 46 -6.02 12.87 9.70
CA GLY A 46 -7.19 12.01 9.88
C GLY A 46 -7.86 11.56 8.57
N GLN A 47 -7.27 11.89 7.41
CA GLN A 47 -7.81 11.50 6.12
C GLN A 47 -7.34 10.11 5.68
N PRO A 48 -8.16 9.37 4.92
CA PRO A 48 -7.75 8.10 4.35
C PRO A 48 -6.54 8.25 3.42
N ALA A 49 -5.51 7.46 3.68
CA ALA A 49 -4.27 7.39 2.91
C ALA A 49 -3.86 5.92 2.69
N GLY A 50 -2.97 5.65 1.76
CA GLY A 50 -2.45 4.31 1.52
C GLY A 50 -2.59 3.86 0.06
N VAL A 51 -2.04 2.68 -0.20
CA VAL A 51 -2.00 2.08 -1.54
C VAL A 51 -3.40 1.88 -2.13
N LEU A 52 -4.36 1.41 -1.33
CA LEU A 52 -5.74 1.21 -1.77
C LEU A 52 -6.45 2.54 -2.05
N VAL A 53 -6.17 3.59 -1.26
CA VAL A 53 -6.74 4.92 -1.50
C VAL A 53 -6.27 5.47 -2.83
N ASP A 54 -4.96 5.38 -3.11
CA ASP A 54 -4.41 5.82 -4.39
C ASP A 54 -4.89 4.96 -5.57
N TYR A 55 -5.02 3.65 -5.37
CA TYR A 55 -5.57 2.73 -6.36
C TYR A 55 -7.00 3.13 -6.75
N TRP A 56 -7.87 3.38 -5.77
CA TRP A 56 -9.25 3.74 -6.02
C TRP A 56 -9.41 5.15 -6.58
N LYS A 57 -8.51 6.09 -6.25
CA LYS A 57 -8.44 7.40 -6.93
C LYS A 57 -8.07 7.25 -8.40
N LEU A 58 -7.10 6.40 -8.72
CA LEU A 58 -6.73 6.10 -10.12
C LEU A 58 -7.89 5.44 -10.86
N TRP A 59 -8.54 4.45 -10.24
CA TRP A 59 -9.73 3.81 -10.78
C TRP A 59 -10.83 4.83 -11.07
N GLY A 60 -11.14 5.70 -10.13
CA GLY A 60 -12.15 6.75 -10.28
C GLY A 60 -11.82 7.73 -11.40
N HIS A 61 -10.55 8.13 -11.51
CA HIS A 61 -10.08 8.99 -12.61
C HIS A 61 -10.32 8.34 -13.98
N LEU A 62 -9.98 7.06 -14.14
CA LEU A 62 -10.21 6.31 -15.39
C LEU A 62 -11.69 6.09 -15.66
N ALA A 63 -12.51 5.87 -14.62
CA ALA A 63 -13.95 5.67 -14.73
C ALA A 63 -14.76 6.96 -14.93
N GLY A 64 -14.14 8.14 -14.74
CA GLY A 64 -14.85 9.42 -14.72
C GLY A 64 -15.82 9.54 -13.52
N LEU A 65 -15.53 8.88 -12.40
CA LEU A 65 -16.34 8.86 -11.19
C LEU A 65 -15.61 9.45 -9.99
N GLU A 66 -16.35 10.19 -9.14
CA GLU A 66 -15.83 10.52 -7.81
C GLU A 66 -15.84 9.25 -6.94
N VAL A 67 -14.70 8.99 -6.28
CA VAL A 67 -14.58 7.90 -5.30
C VAL A 67 -14.40 8.50 -3.91
N ARG A 68 -15.25 8.07 -2.98
CA ARG A 68 -15.16 8.45 -1.57
C ARG A 68 -14.89 7.21 -0.74
N LEU A 69 -13.71 7.14 -0.14
CA LEU A 69 -13.28 6.04 0.71
C LEU A 69 -13.31 6.48 2.18
N THR A 70 -13.92 5.65 3.03
CA THR A 70 -14.00 5.86 4.49
C THR A 70 -13.46 4.63 5.20
N LEU A 71 -12.93 4.82 6.43
CA LEU A 71 -12.51 3.72 7.29
C LEU A 71 -13.62 3.42 8.29
N ALA A 72 -14.02 2.15 8.38
CA ALA A 72 -14.96 1.65 9.36
C ALA A 72 -14.23 1.13 10.59
N GLU A 73 -14.84 1.23 11.74
CA GLU A 73 -14.33 0.64 12.98
C GLU A 73 -14.78 -0.82 13.13
N GLY A 74 -13.96 -1.62 13.84
CA GLY A 74 -14.36 -2.90 14.40
C GLY A 74 -14.93 -3.96 13.43
N GLY A 75 -14.58 -3.93 12.13
CA GLY A 75 -15.08 -4.94 11.17
C GLY A 75 -16.48 -4.63 10.59
N GLU A 76 -17.03 -3.46 10.82
CA GLU A 76 -18.37 -3.05 10.33
C GLU A 76 -18.46 -2.87 8.81
N SER A 77 -17.35 -2.85 8.10
CA SER A 77 -17.28 -2.58 6.66
C SER A 77 -18.22 -3.46 5.83
N LEU A 78 -18.24 -4.75 6.11
CA LEU A 78 -19.14 -5.70 5.44
C LEU A 78 -20.62 -5.41 5.76
N ALA A 79 -20.92 -5.09 7.02
CA ALA A 79 -22.29 -4.75 7.45
C ALA A 79 -22.79 -3.47 6.76
N LEU A 80 -21.93 -2.47 6.58
CA LEU A 80 -22.26 -1.22 5.86
C LEU A 80 -22.60 -1.50 4.40
N VAL A 81 -21.85 -2.39 3.72
CA VAL A 81 -22.15 -2.79 2.34
C VAL A 81 -23.44 -3.63 2.27
N ALA A 82 -23.63 -4.58 3.17
CA ALA A 82 -24.85 -5.38 3.22
C ALA A 82 -26.12 -4.52 3.43
N ALA A 83 -26.01 -3.46 4.25
CA ALA A 83 -27.05 -2.49 4.52
C ALA A 83 -27.22 -1.42 3.42
N GLY A 84 -26.39 -1.38 2.37
CA GLY A 84 -26.43 -0.37 1.31
C GLY A 84 -25.94 1.02 1.72
N LYS A 85 -25.31 1.15 2.90
CA LYS A 85 -24.71 2.41 3.38
C LYS A 85 -23.39 2.72 2.67
N ALA A 86 -22.69 1.69 2.18
CA ALA A 86 -21.57 1.77 1.26
C ALA A 86 -21.83 0.91 0.03
N ASP A 87 -21.19 1.22 -1.10
CA ASP A 87 -21.39 0.52 -2.36
C ASP A 87 -20.49 -0.73 -2.44
N ALA A 88 -19.25 -0.65 -1.90
CA ALA A 88 -18.33 -1.78 -1.84
C ALA A 88 -17.33 -1.63 -0.68
N VAL A 89 -16.77 -2.78 -0.25
CA VAL A 89 -15.56 -2.80 0.58
C VAL A 89 -14.35 -2.58 -0.33
N ALA A 90 -13.45 -1.67 0.07
CA ALA A 90 -12.34 -1.22 -0.77
C ALA A 90 -11.27 -2.29 -1.05
N GLY A 91 -11.14 -3.26 -0.16
CA GLY A 91 -10.19 -4.37 -0.29
C GLY A 91 -10.11 -5.17 1.01
N ILE A 92 -10.40 -6.46 0.93
CA ILE A 92 -10.27 -7.40 2.05
C ILE A 92 -9.71 -8.72 1.53
N PRO A 93 -9.07 -9.52 2.40
CA PRO A 93 -8.75 -10.91 2.08
C PRO A 93 -10.01 -11.68 1.70
N PHE A 94 -9.92 -12.42 0.61
CA PHE A 94 -11.01 -13.30 0.18
C PHE A 94 -11.13 -14.50 1.10
N THR A 95 -12.34 -14.80 1.54
CA THR A 95 -12.67 -16.05 2.27
C THR A 95 -13.95 -16.66 1.71
N PRO A 96 -14.00 -17.99 1.47
CA PRO A 96 -15.17 -18.65 0.89
C PRO A 96 -16.48 -18.42 1.68
N VAL A 97 -16.39 -18.31 3.00
CA VAL A 97 -17.57 -18.09 3.88
C VAL A 97 -18.31 -16.78 3.57
N GLN A 98 -17.61 -15.79 3.01
CA GLN A 98 -18.20 -14.49 2.68
C GLN A 98 -18.97 -14.50 1.35
N GLU A 99 -18.79 -15.53 0.50
CA GLU A 99 -19.44 -15.60 -0.81
C GLU A 99 -20.96 -15.77 -0.73
N ASP A 100 -21.49 -16.21 0.38
CA ASP A 100 -22.95 -16.32 0.55
C ASP A 100 -23.66 -14.96 0.53
N VAL A 101 -22.98 -13.90 0.98
CA VAL A 101 -23.52 -12.56 1.14
C VAL A 101 -22.93 -11.57 0.17
N PHE A 102 -21.69 -11.76 -0.25
CA PHE A 102 -20.92 -10.83 -1.08
C PHE A 102 -20.45 -11.48 -2.39
N ALA A 103 -20.26 -10.63 -3.41
CA ALA A 103 -19.57 -10.98 -4.62
C ALA A 103 -18.24 -10.20 -4.68
N PHE A 104 -17.17 -10.88 -5.06
CA PHE A 104 -15.82 -10.34 -5.04
C PHE A 104 -15.34 -9.97 -6.43
N THR A 105 -14.60 -8.88 -6.53
CA THR A 105 -13.87 -8.53 -7.75
C THR A 105 -12.72 -9.50 -8.01
N ARG A 106 -12.07 -9.33 -9.16
CA ARG A 106 -10.72 -9.85 -9.36
C ARG A 106 -9.78 -9.29 -8.30
N PRO A 107 -8.59 -9.90 -8.11
CA PRO A 107 -7.61 -9.39 -7.18
C PRO A 107 -7.20 -7.95 -7.49
N LEU A 108 -7.17 -7.10 -6.46
CA LEU A 108 -6.65 -5.74 -6.49
C LEU A 108 -5.14 -5.75 -6.29
N LEU A 109 -4.71 -6.42 -5.22
CA LEU A 109 -3.34 -6.51 -4.76
C LEU A 109 -3.06 -7.92 -4.24
N ASP A 110 -1.80 -8.33 -4.28
CA ASP A 110 -1.31 -9.54 -3.62
C ASP A 110 -0.52 -9.15 -2.38
N LEU A 111 -0.96 -9.63 -1.21
CA LEU A 111 -0.25 -9.45 0.05
C LEU A 111 0.89 -10.47 0.16
N GLY A 112 1.84 -10.44 -0.78
CA GLY A 112 2.95 -11.38 -0.82
C GLY A 112 3.61 -11.55 0.56
N ILE A 113 3.89 -12.79 0.97
CA ILE A 113 4.57 -13.10 2.22
C ILE A 113 6.07 -12.93 2.01
N GLY A 114 6.72 -12.11 2.85
CA GLY A 114 8.15 -11.88 2.83
C GLY A 114 8.84 -12.47 4.04
N LEU A 115 9.97 -13.12 3.81
CA LEU A 115 10.93 -13.44 4.85
C LEU A 115 12.06 -12.41 4.78
N PHE A 116 12.24 -11.66 5.85
CA PHE A 116 13.23 -10.61 5.97
C PHE A 116 14.28 -10.98 7.00
N ALA A 117 15.53 -10.69 6.71
CA ALA A 117 16.64 -10.87 7.64
C ALA A 117 17.37 -9.55 7.88
N ALA A 118 17.87 -9.39 9.10
CA ALA A 118 18.73 -8.26 9.47
C ALA A 118 19.97 -8.21 8.58
N THR A 119 20.31 -7.00 8.08
CA THR A 119 21.52 -6.76 7.28
C THR A 119 22.64 -6.22 8.15
N GLY A 120 23.86 -6.62 7.88
CA GLY A 120 25.06 -6.18 8.61
C GLY A 120 26.22 -7.12 8.35
N GLN A 121 27.32 -7.02 9.13
CA GLN A 121 28.44 -7.96 9.07
C GLN A 121 27.99 -9.42 9.33
N ASP A 122 26.85 -9.56 10.01
CA ASP A 122 26.18 -10.83 10.32
C ASP A 122 24.94 -11.06 9.45
N GLY A 123 24.87 -10.47 8.24
CA GLY A 123 23.76 -10.69 7.31
C GLY A 123 23.54 -12.16 7.06
N LEU A 124 22.31 -12.64 7.28
CA LEU A 124 21.96 -14.04 7.08
C LEU A 124 21.86 -14.34 5.59
N SER A 125 22.56 -15.38 5.14
CA SER A 125 22.37 -15.91 3.80
C SER A 125 21.00 -16.60 3.70
N ARG A 126 20.51 -16.72 2.47
CA ARG A 126 19.27 -17.47 2.19
C ARG A 126 19.35 -18.89 2.75
N GLU A 127 20.48 -19.55 2.60
CA GLU A 127 20.74 -20.90 3.08
C GLU A 127 20.66 -21.01 4.61
N GLN A 128 21.20 -20.04 5.34
CA GLN A 128 21.15 -20.00 6.81
C GLN A 128 19.72 -19.81 7.33
N VAL A 129 18.88 -19.06 6.61
CA VAL A 129 17.47 -18.88 6.97
C VAL A 129 16.66 -20.17 6.72
N GLU A 130 17.02 -20.92 5.68
CA GLU A 130 16.34 -22.15 5.27
C GLU A 130 16.75 -23.38 6.11
N THR A 131 17.89 -23.32 6.82
CA THR A 131 18.44 -24.47 7.61
C THR A 131 17.81 -24.67 8.99
N GLU A 132 16.65 -24.07 9.28
CA GLU A 132 15.83 -24.32 10.49
C GLU A 132 16.49 -23.94 11.84
N SER A 133 17.71 -23.36 11.83
CA SER A 133 18.43 -23.01 13.06
C SER A 133 18.02 -21.65 13.65
N LEU A 134 17.23 -20.87 12.92
CA LEU A 134 16.88 -19.49 13.27
C LEU A 134 15.43 -19.38 13.78
N THR A 135 15.25 -18.51 14.76
CA THR A 135 13.93 -18.12 15.22
C THR A 135 13.37 -17.02 14.34
N VAL A 136 12.18 -17.25 13.79
CA VAL A 136 11.45 -16.28 12.95
C VAL A 136 10.36 -15.60 13.76
N GLY A 137 10.40 -14.27 13.80
CA GLY A 137 9.34 -13.44 14.36
C GLY A 137 8.12 -13.40 13.45
N LEU A 138 6.94 -13.59 14.01
CA LEU A 138 5.66 -13.71 13.32
C LEU A 138 4.54 -13.02 14.10
N VAL A 139 3.49 -12.63 13.42
CA VAL A 139 2.21 -12.27 14.05
C VAL A 139 1.25 -13.42 13.92
N ARG A 140 0.71 -13.91 15.05
CA ARG A 140 -0.12 -15.14 15.09
C ARG A 140 -1.36 -15.05 14.19
N SER A 141 -2.00 -13.88 14.14
CA SER A 141 -3.21 -13.63 13.34
C SER A 141 -2.92 -13.37 11.86
N ASP A 142 -1.65 -13.21 11.49
CA ASP A 142 -1.25 -12.96 10.10
C ASP A 142 -1.21 -14.27 9.30
N PRO A 143 -1.70 -14.28 8.05
CA PRO A 143 -1.66 -15.44 7.18
C PRO A 143 -0.26 -16.05 6.98
N SER A 144 0.81 -15.23 7.10
CA SER A 144 2.18 -15.70 7.00
C SER A 144 2.55 -16.73 8.06
N ALA A 145 1.97 -16.63 9.27
CA ALA A 145 2.22 -17.60 10.34
C ALA A 145 1.71 -19.00 9.97
N ALA A 146 0.47 -19.08 9.48
CA ALA A 146 -0.11 -20.36 9.05
C ALA A 146 0.65 -20.93 7.83
N PHE A 147 1.00 -20.08 6.86
CA PHE A 147 1.76 -20.49 5.69
C PHE A 147 3.13 -21.05 6.05
N LEU A 148 3.90 -20.35 6.90
CA LEU A 148 5.23 -20.81 7.30
C LEU A 148 5.19 -22.05 8.18
N SER A 149 4.19 -22.18 9.07
CA SER A 149 4.00 -23.41 9.86
C SER A 149 3.72 -24.64 9.00
N ALA A 150 2.96 -24.45 7.92
CA ALA A 150 2.67 -25.54 6.97
C ALA A 150 3.87 -25.87 6.06
N THR A 151 4.64 -24.85 5.64
CA THR A 151 5.74 -25.01 4.68
C THR A 151 7.04 -25.45 5.37
N TYR A 152 7.26 -24.97 6.60
CA TYR A 152 8.48 -25.21 7.40
C TYR A 152 8.11 -25.62 8.84
N PRO A 153 7.61 -26.85 9.07
CA PRO A 153 7.05 -27.28 10.35
C PRO A 153 8.07 -27.28 11.50
N ASN A 154 9.36 -27.41 11.19
CA ASN A 154 10.42 -27.45 12.21
C ASN A 154 11.00 -26.05 12.50
N LEU A 155 10.55 -25.00 11.81
CA LEU A 155 11.01 -23.63 12.00
C LEU A 155 10.66 -23.14 13.41
N ARG A 156 11.64 -22.63 14.15
CA ARG A 156 11.39 -21.99 15.45
C ARG A 156 10.66 -20.66 15.22
N GLN A 157 9.52 -20.49 15.88
CA GLN A 157 8.65 -19.33 15.71
C GLN A 157 8.52 -18.58 17.03
N GLN A 158 8.67 -17.24 16.95
CA GLN A 158 8.39 -16.32 18.04
C GLN A 158 7.23 -15.41 17.63
N TYR A 159 6.17 -15.41 18.43
CA TYR A 159 4.96 -14.67 18.09
C TYR A 159 4.91 -13.30 18.76
N PHE A 160 4.46 -12.32 17.99
CA PHE A 160 4.22 -10.93 18.39
C PHE A 160 2.73 -10.58 18.23
N PRO A 161 2.21 -9.58 18.99
CA PRO A 161 0.79 -9.22 18.93
C PRO A 161 0.38 -8.62 17.58
N ASP A 162 1.24 -7.80 16.99
CA ASP A 162 1.01 -7.12 15.71
C ASP A 162 2.32 -6.85 14.96
N LEU A 163 2.22 -6.39 13.71
CA LEU A 163 3.37 -6.09 12.84
C LEU A 163 4.20 -4.91 13.33
N THR A 164 3.60 -3.95 14.03
CA THR A 164 4.30 -2.77 14.56
C THR A 164 5.24 -3.18 15.70
N VAL A 165 4.73 -3.99 16.62
CA VAL A 165 5.52 -4.54 17.73
C VAL A 165 6.60 -5.48 17.21
N LEU A 166 6.30 -6.31 16.20
CA LEU A 166 7.28 -7.15 15.52
C LEU A 166 8.42 -6.33 14.89
N ALA A 167 8.08 -5.29 14.11
CA ALA A 167 9.05 -4.42 13.46
C ALA A 167 9.93 -3.66 14.48
N ALA A 168 9.32 -3.18 15.57
CA ALA A 168 10.05 -2.53 16.66
C ALA A 168 11.01 -3.49 17.37
N ALA A 169 10.57 -4.72 17.67
CA ALA A 169 11.43 -5.75 18.27
C ALA A 169 12.59 -6.13 17.35
N ALA A 170 12.34 -6.22 16.07
CA ALA A 170 13.34 -6.47 15.04
C ALA A 170 14.38 -5.34 14.97
N SER A 171 13.92 -4.08 14.97
CA SER A 171 14.79 -2.89 14.95
C SER A 171 15.69 -2.80 16.20
N LEU A 172 15.19 -3.29 17.34
CA LEU A 172 15.97 -3.40 18.58
C LEU A 172 16.89 -4.65 18.63
N GLY A 173 16.97 -5.42 17.56
CA GLY A 173 17.81 -6.63 17.48
C GLY A 173 17.29 -7.82 18.29
N ARG A 174 16.06 -7.78 18.82
CA ARG A 174 15.46 -8.88 19.60
C ARG A 174 15.10 -10.09 18.75
N VAL A 175 14.90 -9.87 17.47
CA VAL A 175 14.64 -10.90 16.47
C VAL A 175 15.39 -10.53 15.19
N ARG A 176 16.08 -11.53 14.59
CA ARG A 176 16.94 -11.29 13.42
C ARG A 176 16.29 -11.67 12.09
N VAL A 177 15.27 -12.50 12.15
CA VAL A 177 14.47 -12.91 10.99
C VAL A 177 13.01 -12.70 11.30
N VAL A 178 12.29 -12.07 10.40
CA VAL A 178 10.85 -11.81 10.55
C VAL A 178 10.12 -12.19 9.28
N ALA A 179 8.86 -12.57 9.42
CA ALA A 179 8.01 -12.81 8.27
C ALA A 179 6.64 -12.14 8.44
N GLY A 180 6.11 -11.70 7.30
CA GLY A 180 4.84 -11.00 7.21
C GLY A 180 4.60 -10.45 5.79
N PRO A 181 3.55 -9.67 5.60
CA PRO A 181 3.26 -9.03 4.31
C PRO A 181 4.42 -8.14 3.86
N VAL A 182 4.89 -8.36 2.62
CA VAL A 182 6.10 -7.69 2.09
C VAL A 182 6.00 -6.17 2.18
N LEU A 183 4.87 -5.61 1.76
CA LEU A 183 4.69 -4.17 1.71
C LEU A 183 4.59 -3.55 3.11
N SER A 184 3.87 -4.20 4.03
CA SER A 184 3.74 -3.74 5.42
C SER A 184 5.07 -3.74 6.15
N LEU A 185 5.85 -4.82 6.03
CA LEU A 185 7.17 -4.87 6.67
C LEU A 185 8.15 -3.85 6.08
N ARG A 186 8.16 -3.66 4.76
CA ARG A 186 8.96 -2.60 4.13
C ARG A 186 8.59 -1.22 4.63
N TYR A 187 7.30 -0.93 4.71
CA TYR A 187 6.78 0.32 5.24
C TYR A 187 7.21 0.53 6.70
N LEU A 188 6.95 -0.47 7.56
CA LEU A 188 7.28 -0.39 8.98
C LEU A 188 8.79 -0.22 9.23
N PHE A 189 9.64 -0.96 8.50
CA PHE A 189 11.09 -0.78 8.62
C PHE A 189 11.55 0.59 8.12
N ALA A 190 10.93 1.13 7.07
CA ALA A 190 11.26 2.46 6.58
C ALA A 190 10.85 3.58 7.55
N THR A 191 9.85 3.35 8.41
CA THR A 191 9.37 4.33 9.40
C THR A 191 10.10 4.26 10.74
N GLN A 192 10.95 3.24 10.97
CA GLN A 192 11.74 3.17 12.21
C GLN A 192 12.85 4.22 12.24
N PRO A 193 13.12 4.86 13.41
CA PRO A 193 14.07 5.97 13.54
C PRO A 193 15.49 5.68 13.08
N GLU A 194 15.95 4.44 13.21
CA GLU A 194 17.31 4.02 12.84
C GLU A 194 17.37 3.29 11.49
N GLY A 195 16.26 3.30 10.73
CA GLY A 195 16.16 2.60 9.46
C GLY A 195 16.54 1.13 9.63
N ALA A 196 15.69 0.34 10.28
CA ALA A 196 15.99 -1.06 10.52
C ALA A 196 16.47 -1.73 9.24
N ARG A 197 17.71 -2.18 9.26
CA ARG A 197 18.39 -2.74 8.09
C ARG A 197 17.96 -4.19 7.91
N PHE A 198 16.77 -4.36 7.34
CA PHE A 198 16.23 -5.66 6.95
C PHE A 198 16.17 -5.75 5.43
N THR A 199 16.61 -6.88 4.90
CA THR A 199 16.48 -7.21 3.47
C THR A 199 15.50 -8.35 3.29
N LEU A 200 14.74 -8.27 2.20
CA LEU A 200 13.89 -9.37 1.76
C LEU A 200 14.78 -10.51 1.25
N VAL A 201 14.82 -11.61 1.98
CA VAL A 201 15.59 -12.82 1.63
C VAL A 201 14.78 -13.71 0.69
N ARG A 202 13.48 -13.85 0.97
CA ARG A 202 12.57 -14.68 0.18
C ARG A 202 11.17 -14.10 0.16
N ALA A 203 10.50 -14.22 -0.99
CA ALA A 203 9.10 -13.89 -1.16
C ALA A 203 8.31 -15.16 -1.55
N PHE A 204 7.09 -15.24 -1.05
CA PHE A 204 6.12 -16.29 -1.35
C PHE A 204 4.82 -15.65 -1.81
N PRO A 205 3.99 -16.38 -2.59
CA PRO A 205 2.62 -15.96 -2.86
C PRO A 205 1.87 -15.70 -1.55
N GLY A 206 1.06 -14.67 -1.53
CA GLY A 206 0.31 -14.28 -0.36
C GLY A 206 -1.20 -14.37 -0.56
N VAL A 207 -1.91 -13.66 0.30
CA VAL A 207 -3.36 -13.53 0.23
C VAL A 207 -3.73 -12.40 -0.72
N GLN A 208 -4.72 -12.64 -1.58
CA GLN A 208 -5.22 -11.64 -2.51
C GLN A 208 -6.26 -10.74 -1.84
N LEU A 209 -6.04 -9.43 -1.91
CA LEU A 209 -7.07 -8.46 -1.58
C LEU A 209 -8.05 -8.30 -2.75
N ARG A 210 -9.33 -8.31 -2.44
CA ARG A 210 -10.42 -8.12 -3.41
C ARG A 210 -11.42 -7.10 -2.86
N ALA A 211 -12.01 -6.30 -3.73
CA ALA A 211 -13.17 -5.53 -3.33
C ALA A 211 -14.40 -6.44 -3.25
N ALA A 212 -15.31 -6.10 -2.34
CA ALA A 212 -16.53 -6.87 -2.15
C ALA A 212 -17.76 -5.98 -2.32
N VAL A 213 -18.69 -6.41 -3.13
CA VAL A 213 -20.02 -5.79 -3.31
C VAL A 213 -21.09 -6.69 -2.72
N LYS A 214 -22.26 -6.14 -2.38
CA LYS A 214 -23.41 -6.95 -1.97
C LYS A 214 -23.75 -7.95 -3.07
N ARG A 215 -23.97 -9.21 -2.70
CA ARG A 215 -24.38 -10.26 -3.64
C ARG A 215 -25.63 -9.83 -4.41
N GLY A 216 -25.65 -10.08 -5.72
CA GLY A 216 -26.70 -9.63 -6.62
C GLY A 216 -26.45 -8.26 -7.27
N ASN A 217 -25.49 -7.46 -6.80
CA ASN A 217 -25.13 -6.22 -7.47
C ASN A 217 -24.16 -6.49 -8.64
N VAL A 218 -24.64 -7.22 -9.63
CA VAL A 218 -23.86 -7.69 -10.80
C VAL A 218 -23.35 -6.51 -11.63
N GLN A 219 -24.15 -5.46 -11.75
CA GLN A 219 -23.78 -4.28 -12.55
C GLN A 219 -22.56 -3.56 -11.94
N LEU A 220 -22.58 -3.29 -10.63
CA LEU A 220 -21.44 -2.66 -9.97
C LEU A 220 -20.21 -3.55 -10.01
N LEU A 221 -20.36 -4.86 -9.78
CA LEU A 221 -19.25 -5.81 -9.86
C LEU A 221 -18.60 -5.80 -11.25
N ALA A 222 -19.40 -5.81 -12.31
CA ALA A 222 -18.91 -5.73 -13.68
C ALA A 222 -18.20 -4.40 -13.94
N GLN A 223 -18.76 -3.28 -13.48
CA GLN A 223 -18.16 -1.96 -13.61
C GLN A 223 -16.81 -1.87 -12.89
N LEU A 224 -16.73 -2.37 -11.64
CA LEU A 224 -15.48 -2.38 -10.88
C LEU A 224 -14.40 -3.19 -11.61
N ASN A 225 -14.75 -4.40 -12.06
CA ASN A 225 -13.81 -5.27 -12.79
C ASN A 225 -13.36 -4.64 -14.12
N ALA A 226 -14.26 -4.04 -14.90
CA ALA A 226 -13.92 -3.40 -16.16
C ALA A 226 -12.93 -2.23 -15.97
N GLY A 227 -13.10 -1.44 -14.90
CA GLY A 227 -12.16 -0.38 -14.55
C GLY A 227 -10.82 -0.90 -14.04
N MET A 228 -10.82 -2.02 -13.36
CA MET A 228 -9.57 -2.68 -12.96
C MET A 228 -8.78 -3.19 -14.18
N ASP A 229 -9.47 -3.58 -15.27
CA ASP A 229 -8.81 -3.96 -16.54
C ASP A 229 -8.11 -2.78 -17.21
N ALA A 230 -8.57 -1.57 -16.98
CA ALA A 230 -7.96 -0.36 -17.53
C ALA A 230 -6.69 0.06 -16.76
N ILE A 231 -6.51 -0.39 -15.53
CA ILE A 231 -5.32 -0.10 -14.71
C ILE A 231 -4.18 -1.04 -15.13
N ARG A 232 -3.09 -0.45 -15.55
CA ARG A 232 -1.91 -1.22 -15.99
C ARG A 232 -1.12 -1.72 -14.78
N LEU A 233 -0.50 -2.89 -14.94
CA LEU A 233 0.30 -3.51 -13.87
C LEU A 233 1.48 -2.62 -13.41
N ASP A 234 2.06 -1.83 -14.32
CA ASP A 234 3.14 -0.90 -13.96
C ASP A 234 2.65 0.26 -13.08
N GLU A 235 1.38 0.70 -13.23
CA GLU A 235 0.76 1.70 -12.36
C GLU A 235 0.55 1.16 -10.94
N VAL A 236 0.04 -0.07 -10.82
CA VAL A 236 -0.08 -0.75 -9.51
C VAL A 236 1.28 -0.86 -8.83
N ARG A 237 2.31 -1.30 -9.55
CA ARG A 237 3.69 -1.39 -9.02
C ARG A 237 4.24 -0.05 -8.56
N LYS A 238 3.94 1.04 -9.27
CA LYS A 238 4.34 2.40 -8.86
C LYS A 238 3.66 2.81 -7.54
N LEU A 239 2.38 2.47 -7.37
CA LEU A 239 1.67 2.71 -6.11
C LEU A 239 2.31 1.92 -4.95
N GLU A 240 2.58 0.64 -5.13
CA GLU A 240 3.26 -0.18 -4.12
C GLU A 240 4.67 0.38 -3.79
N GLN A 241 5.45 0.78 -4.79
CA GLN A 241 6.77 1.38 -4.59
C GLN A 241 6.71 2.72 -3.84
N LYS A 242 5.70 3.55 -4.14
CA LYS A 242 5.45 4.80 -3.43
C LYS A 242 5.26 4.55 -1.93
N TRP A 243 4.46 3.56 -1.57
CA TRP A 243 4.11 3.26 -0.20
C TRP A 243 5.10 2.33 0.52
N ALA A 244 5.98 1.63 -0.21
CA ALA A 244 7.09 0.89 0.38
C ALA A 244 8.15 1.81 1.02
N LYS A 245 8.21 3.08 0.60
CA LYS A 245 9.08 4.12 1.17
C LYS A 245 8.25 5.39 1.33
N PRO A 246 7.58 5.58 2.47
CA PRO A 246 6.72 6.73 2.67
C PRO A 246 7.49 8.04 2.51
N PRO A 247 6.89 9.05 1.82
CA PRO A 247 7.59 10.28 1.42
C PRO A 247 8.02 11.17 2.59
N TRP A 248 7.42 11.01 3.77
CA TRP A 248 7.80 11.73 4.98
C TRP A 248 9.02 11.14 5.72
N VAL A 249 9.48 9.95 5.36
CA VAL A 249 10.78 9.45 5.80
C VAL A 249 11.84 10.14 4.93
N ALA A 250 12.18 11.38 5.30
CA ALA A 250 13.25 12.10 4.63
C ALA A 250 14.54 11.26 4.72
N PRO A 251 15.28 11.09 3.62
CA PRO A 251 16.60 10.48 3.68
C PRO A 251 17.41 11.24 4.75
N GLY A 252 18.13 10.53 5.63
CA GLY A 252 18.83 11.15 6.78
C GLY A 252 19.80 12.29 6.41
N TRP A 253 20.22 12.37 5.13
CA TRP A 253 20.99 13.51 4.60
C TRP A 253 20.14 14.79 4.40
N GLY A 254 18.82 14.71 4.31
CA GLY A 254 17.94 15.89 4.22
C GLY A 254 17.98 16.75 5.48
N LEU A 255 18.05 16.12 6.65
CA LEU A 255 18.24 16.82 7.93
C LEU A 255 19.66 17.40 8.04
N ALA A 256 20.68 16.70 7.53
CA ALA A 256 22.03 17.20 7.49
C ALA A 256 22.17 18.43 6.57
N LEU A 257 21.54 18.43 5.39
CA LEU A 257 21.53 19.60 4.49
C LEU A 257 20.78 20.79 5.10
N ALA A 258 19.66 20.57 5.76
CA ALA A 258 18.94 21.63 6.46
C ALA A 258 19.78 22.24 7.61
N GLY A 259 20.49 21.39 8.36
CA GLY A 259 21.44 21.84 9.39
C GLY A 259 22.61 22.64 8.82
N CYS A 260 23.22 22.18 7.72
CA CYS A 260 24.29 22.91 7.03
C CYS A 260 23.81 24.26 6.46
N ALA A 261 22.62 24.32 5.88
CA ALA A 261 22.04 25.56 5.37
C ALA A 261 21.78 26.58 6.50
N ALA A 262 21.28 26.13 7.67
CA ALA A 262 21.09 26.97 8.84
C ALA A 262 22.41 27.53 9.40
N LEU A 263 23.46 26.70 9.46
CA LEU A 263 24.79 27.11 9.91
C LEU A 263 25.41 28.14 8.93
N LEU A 264 25.30 27.95 7.62
CA LEU A 264 25.76 28.89 6.61
C LEU A 264 25.02 30.22 6.70
N ALA A 265 23.70 30.22 6.92
CA ALA A 265 22.91 31.41 7.09
C ALA A 265 23.32 32.17 8.38
N ALA A 266 23.56 31.47 9.49
CA ALA A 266 24.07 32.08 10.75
C ALA A 266 25.45 32.66 10.58
N ALA A 267 26.37 31.98 9.88
CA ALA A 267 27.72 32.48 9.60
C ALA A 267 27.69 33.75 8.72
N LEU A 268 26.84 33.76 7.68
CA LEU A 268 26.66 34.93 6.81
C LEU A 268 26.09 36.15 7.57
N TRP A 269 25.10 35.87 8.46
CA TRP A 269 24.50 36.92 9.31
C TRP A 269 25.55 37.53 10.28
N LEU A 270 26.40 36.69 10.89
CA LEU A 270 27.51 37.11 11.74
C LEU A 270 28.50 37.98 10.98
N LEU A 271 28.90 37.60 9.76
CA LEU A 271 29.81 38.34 8.92
C LEU A 271 29.24 39.73 8.55
N VAL A 272 27.97 39.82 8.20
CA VAL A 272 27.28 41.04 7.91
C VAL A 272 27.23 41.97 9.13
N ARG A 273 26.97 41.40 10.32
CA ARG A 273 26.93 42.14 11.59
C ARG A 273 28.30 42.69 11.97
N VAL A 274 29.36 41.91 11.83
CA VAL A 274 30.73 42.34 12.11
C VAL A 274 31.18 43.45 11.15
N ARG A 275 30.82 43.35 9.85
CA ARG A 275 31.10 44.41 8.90
C ARG A 275 30.39 45.73 9.23
N ARG A 276 29.12 45.67 9.65
CA ARG A 276 28.36 46.87 10.08
C ARG A 276 28.97 47.52 11.32
N VAL A 277 29.44 46.74 12.29
CA VAL A 277 30.06 47.31 13.51
C VAL A 277 31.37 47.98 13.19
N ARG A 278 32.18 47.46 12.26
CA ARG A 278 33.42 48.09 11.82
C ARG A 278 33.21 49.40 11.03
N SER A 279 32.13 49.51 10.26
CA SER A 279 31.81 50.74 9.51
C SER A 279 31.25 51.87 10.38
N TRP A 280 31.05 51.67 11.70
CA TRP A 280 30.65 52.66 12.67
C TRP A 280 31.83 53.14 13.55
N ALA A 281 33.00 52.51 13.40
CA ALA A 281 34.20 52.78 14.16
C ALA A 281 35.27 53.55 13.36
N GLU A 282 35.04 53.80 12.07
CA GLU A 282 35.77 54.69 11.16
C GLU A 282 34.96 56.00 10.94
#